data_4fb6182f62116b315b81d94258cf94c1
#
_entry.id   4fb6182f62116b315b81d94258cf94c1
#
_cell.length_a   1.000
_cell.length_b   1.000
_cell.length_c   1.000
_cell.angle_alpha   90.00
_cell.angle_beta   90.00
_cell.angle_gamma   90.00
#
_symmetry.space_group_name_H-M   'P 1'
#
loop_
_entity.id
_entity.type
_entity.pdbx_description
1 polymer ?
#
loop_
_entity_poly.entity_id
_entity_poly.type
_entity_poly.pdbx_seq_one_letter_code
_entity_poly.pdbx_strand_id
1 'polypeptide(L)'
;LDMVVNKVSTPESNTQTETVILSLTSEEFIRNHQESAIVNLRYDGRISDTVKSILCSNLKSNTIGEIQETSNNYNFIGNRNKPLYILKWLAKKSFSGKDGKSGKTAGFIFYQNKDGYNFRSLDSLFAQSPREKFIYNETPEGVSVSSEMQDVKITKFKIDNTLTANRKLSMGAFNTKLILFDPFNCEFEEVVQKAEESDLELAAKKLPKLNKKFTDVPTRTTYVLKDTGTL
;
A
#
# COMPACT_ATOMS: atom_id res chain seq x y z
N LEU A 1 9.92 19.34 -1.44
CA LEU A 1 10.60 18.07 -1.69
C LEU A 1 11.86 18.37 -2.47
N ASP A 2 13.01 18.17 -1.84
CA ASP A 2 14.29 18.31 -2.51
C ASP A 2 14.55 17.04 -3.32
N MET A 3 14.77 17.23 -4.62
CA MET A 3 14.99 16.14 -5.55
C MET A 3 16.39 16.23 -6.13
N VAL A 4 17.03 15.10 -6.29
CA VAL A 4 18.35 14.98 -6.92
C VAL A 4 18.26 14.26 -8.25
N VAL A 5 19.14 14.59 -9.16
CA VAL A 5 19.21 13.93 -10.46
C VAL A 5 19.75 12.51 -10.29
N ASN A 6 18.95 11.52 -10.63
CA ASN A 6 19.32 10.11 -10.56
C ASN A 6 19.78 9.57 -11.94
N LYS A 7 19.16 10.06 -13.01
CA LYS A 7 19.50 9.61 -14.36
C LYS A 7 19.32 10.77 -15.34
N VAL A 8 20.27 10.88 -16.25
CA VAL A 8 20.22 11.78 -17.40
C VAL A 8 20.15 10.92 -18.66
N SER A 9 19.22 11.18 -19.55
CA SER A 9 19.12 10.51 -20.83
C SER A 9 18.84 11.53 -21.93
N THR A 10 19.53 11.37 -23.05
CA THR A 10 19.37 12.18 -24.25
C THR A 10 18.80 11.30 -25.36
N PRO A 11 17.45 11.15 -25.43
CA PRO A 11 16.84 10.24 -26.40
C PRO A 11 16.97 10.71 -27.85
N GLU A 12 17.04 12.02 -28.06
CA GLU A 12 17.15 12.62 -29.40
C GLU A 12 18.13 13.77 -29.39
N SER A 13 19.06 13.75 -30.31
CA SER A 13 19.97 14.84 -30.60
C SER A 13 20.00 15.08 -32.09
N ASN A 14 19.49 16.23 -32.54
CA ASN A 14 19.55 16.72 -33.88
C ASN A 14 20.50 17.90 -33.95
N THR A 15 20.91 18.30 -35.17
CA THR A 15 21.83 19.43 -35.37
C THR A 15 21.35 20.77 -34.83
N GLN A 16 20.05 20.90 -34.51
CA GLN A 16 19.44 22.14 -34.05
C GLN A 16 18.79 22.05 -32.65
N THR A 17 18.46 20.82 -32.16
CA THR A 17 17.78 20.64 -30.90
C THR A 17 18.29 19.38 -30.20
N GLU A 18 18.53 19.50 -28.91
CA GLU A 18 18.88 18.39 -28.03
C GLU A 18 17.82 18.27 -26.93
N THR A 19 17.21 17.08 -26.80
CA THR A 19 16.25 16.82 -25.76
C THR A 19 16.93 16.05 -24.64
N VAL A 20 16.94 16.63 -23.44
CA VAL A 20 17.51 16.02 -22.23
C VAL A 20 16.39 15.67 -21.27
N ILE A 21 16.30 14.40 -20.89
CA ILE A 21 15.36 13.91 -19.88
C ILE A 21 16.11 13.67 -18.58
N LEU A 22 15.72 14.41 -17.54
CA LEU A 22 16.23 14.25 -16.19
C LEU A 22 15.26 13.41 -15.37
N SER A 23 15.71 12.26 -14.87
CA SER A 23 14.95 11.49 -13.88
C SER A 23 15.39 11.92 -12.49
N LEU A 24 14.46 12.47 -11.73
CA LEU A 24 14.70 12.96 -10.38
C LEU A 24 14.25 11.92 -9.35
N THR A 25 14.94 11.89 -8.20
CA THR A 25 14.59 11.05 -7.06
C THR A 25 14.85 11.77 -5.75
N SER A 26 14.26 11.29 -4.64
CA SER A 26 14.56 11.85 -3.31
C SER A 26 15.94 11.42 -2.82
N GLU A 27 16.54 12.24 -1.97
CA GLU A 27 17.84 11.96 -1.38
C GLU A 27 17.81 10.67 -0.55
N GLU A 28 16.70 10.43 0.17
CA GLU A 28 16.51 9.23 0.96
C GLU A 28 16.50 7.95 0.12
N PHE A 29 16.01 8.02 -1.12
CA PHE A 29 16.08 6.88 -2.03
C PHE A 29 17.51 6.52 -2.37
N ILE A 30 18.38 7.52 -2.56
CA ILE A 30 19.81 7.29 -2.77
C ILE A 30 20.46 6.75 -1.50
N ARG A 31 20.17 7.35 -0.34
CA ARG A 31 20.69 6.87 0.96
C ARG A 31 20.29 5.42 1.25
N ASN A 32 19.09 5.01 0.87
CA ASN A 32 18.64 3.63 1.02
C ASN A 32 19.58 2.59 0.36
N HIS A 33 20.41 3.03 -0.60
CA HIS A 33 21.39 2.17 -1.26
C HIS A 33 22.78 2.22 -0.62
N GLN A 34 23.00 3.12 0.34
CA GLN A 34 24.25 3.23 1.05
C GLN A 34 24.35 2.18 2.15
N GLU A 35 25.55 1.66 2.38
CA GLU A 35 25.78 0.67 3.43
C GLU A 35 25.54 1.22 4.84
N SER A 36 25.79 2.51 5.03
CA SER A 36 25.55 3.22 6.30
C SER A 36 24.05 3.30 6.69
N ALA A 37 23.12 3.13 5.73
CA ALA A 37 21.70 3.16 5.98
C ALA A 37 21.11 1.78 6.29
N ILE A 38 21.88 0.71 6.16
CA ILE A 38 21.42 -0.65 6.38
C ILE A 38 20.89 -0.81 7.82
N VAL A 39 19.73 -1.42 7.93
CA VAL A 39 19.09 -1.69 9.22
C VAL A 39 19.62 -3.00 9.79
N ASN A 40 20.32 -2.91 10.93
CA ASN A 40 20.93 -4.06 11.58
C ASN A 40 20.63 -4.13 13.08
N LEU A 41 19.71 -3.30 13.54
CA LEU A 41 19.32 -3.25 14.95
C LEU A 41 18.11 -4.14 15.21
N ARG A 42 17.94 -4.48 16.47
CA ARG A 42 16.71 -5.06 16.98
C ARG A 42 15.71 -3.93 17.26
N TYR A 43 14.49 -4.15 16.86
CA TYR A 43 13.36 -3.27 17.12
C TYR A 43 12.31 -4.02 17.91
N ASP A 44 11.82 -3.40 18.97
CA ASP A 44 10.77 -3.93 19.84
C ASP A 44 9.69 -2.87 20.01
N GLY A 45 8.43 -3.29 20.07
CA GLY A 45 7.30 -2.42 20.32
C GLY A 45 6.44 -2.12 19.10
N ARG A 46 5.79 -0.95 19.09
CA ARG A 46 4.84 -0.61 18.03
C ARG A 46 5.52 -0.40 16.69
N ILE A 47 4.89 -0.91 15.65
CA ILE A 47 5.42 -0.75 14.27
C ILE A 47 5.52 0.72 13.87
N SER A 48 4.53 1.56 14.22
CA SER A 48 4.56 2.99 13.93
C SER A 48 5.78 3.72 14.49
N ASP A 49 6.22 3.34 15.69
CA ASP A 49 7.38 3.94 16.34
C ASP A 49 8.68 3.46 15.67
N THR A 50 8.72 2.18 15.30
CA THR A 50 9.81 1.61 14.51
C THR A 50 9.93 2.28 13.15
N VAL A 51 8.82 2.54 12.46
CA VAL A 51 8.80 3.25 11.18
C VAL A 51 9.41 4.65 11.32
N LYS A 52 9.00 5.40 12.35
CA LYS A 52 9.59 6.72 12.64
C LYS A 52 11.09 6.63 12.91
N SER A 53 11.49 5.67 13.73
CA SER A 53 12.91 5.45 14.07
C SER A 53 13.75 5.17 12.83
N ILE A 54 13.30 4.28 11.94
CA ILE A 54 14.02 3.95 10.70
C ILE A 54 14.11 5.16 9.76
N LEU A 55 13.03 5.93 9.62
CA LEU A 55 13.04 7.14 8.79
C LEU A 55 14.03 8.18 9.31
N CYS A 56 14.05 8.42 10.62
CA CYS A 56 14.94 9.41 11.24
C CYS A 56 16.41 8.94 11.29
N SER A 57 16.64 7.70 11.73
CA SER A 57 17.99 7.22 12.02
C SER A 57 18.72 6.73 10.77
N ASN A 58 18.08 5.89 9.96
CA ASN A 58 18.73 5.24 8.82
C ASN A 58 18.62 6.09 7.55
N LEU A 59 17.44 6.62 7.24
CA LEU A 59 17.25 7.44 6.06
C LEU A 59 17.54 8.92 6.30
N LYS A 60 17.64 9.35 7.57
CA LYS A 60 17.86 10.75 7.97
C LYS A 60 16.90 11.70 7.25
N SER A 61 15.65 11.27 7.13
CA SER A 61 14.64 12.08 6.46
C SER A 61 14.19 13.22 7.36
N ASN A 62 14.22 14.42 6.80
CA ASN A 62 13.73 15.63 7.46
C ASN A 62 12.25 15.88 7.17
N THR A 63 11.68 15.19 6.18
CA THR A 63 10.29 15.36 5.74
C THR A 63 9.49 14.11 6.06
N ILE A 64 8.88 14.12 7.23
CA ILE A 64 7.97 13.06 7.68
C ILE A 64 6.56 13.64 7.65
N GLY A 65 5.70 13.02 6.84
CA GLY A 65 4.29 13.34 6.76
C GLY A 65 3.48 12.67 7.88
N GLU A 66 2.37 12.09 7.54
CA GLU A 66 1.48 11.43 8.51
C GLU A 66 1.88 9.98 8.73
N ILE A 67 2.24 9.66 9.97
CA ILE A 67 2.47 8.29 10.42
C ILE A 67 1.37 7.91 11.40
N GLN A 68 0.43 7.12 10.92
CA GLN A 68 -0.69 6.62 11.69
C GLN A 68 -0.20 5.58 12.71
N GLU A 69 -0.68 5.67 13.94
CA GLU A 69 -0.38 4.70 14.98
C GLU A 69 -0.91 3.31 14.63
N THR A 70 -0.10 2.30 14.88
CA THR A 70 -0.47 0.89 14.76
C THR A 70 -0.90 0.34 16.10
N SER A 71 -1.84 -0.61 16.10
CA SER A 71 -2.30 -1.24 17.33
C SER A 71 -1.41 -2.39 17.78
N ASN A 72 -0.71 -3.00 16.85
CA ASN A 72 0.12 -4.16 17.11
C ASN A 72 1.58 -3.81 17.36
N ASN A 73 2.18 -4.56 18.26
CA ASN A 73 3.61 -4.60 18.46
C ASN A 73 4.22 -5.66 17.54
N TYR A 74 5.44 -5.40 17.11
CA TYR A 74 6.18 -6.36 16.31
C TYR A 74 7.68 -6.28 16.64
N ASN A 75 8.24 -7.42 17.05
CA ASN A 75 9.63 -7.52 17.44
C ASN A 75 10.41 -8.21 16.31
N PHE A 76 11.49 -7.60 15.84
CA PHE A 76 12.31 -8.16 14.78
C PHE A 76 13.72 -7.61 14.78
N ILE A 77 14.60 -8.31 14.09
CA ILE A 77 15.97 -7.88 13.81
C ILE A 77 16.06 -7.45 12.34
N GLY A 78 16.66 -6.31 12.07
CA GLY A 78 16.75 -5.74 10.73
C GLY A 78 17.49 -6.60 9.70
N ASN A 79 18.35 -7.49 10.17
CA ASN A 79 19.03 -8.52 9.39
C ASN A 79 19.71 -8.00 8.11
N ARG A 80 20.39 -6.85 8.23
CA ARG A 80 21.08 -6.16 7.13
C ARG A 80 20.20 -5.80 5.92
N ASN A 81 18.92 -5.64 6.13
CA ASN A 81 18.01 -5.22 5.06
C ASN A 81 18.00 -3.70 4.84
N LYS A 82 17.65 -3.30 3.63
CA LYS A 82 17.50 -1.89 3.27
C LYS A 82 16.29 -1.27 3.96
N PRO A 83 16.38 -0.01 4.44
CA PRO A 83 15.30 0.67 5.15
C PRO A 83 13.95 0.65 4.43
N LEU A 84 13.89 1.06 3.16
CA LEU A 84 12.64 1.10 2.39
C LEU A 84 12.02 -0.29 2.19
N TYR A 85 12.83 -1.35 2.16
CA TYR A 85 12.33 -2.72 2.12
C TYR A 85 11.62 -3.08 3.42
N ILE A 86 12.26 -2.79 4.57
CA ILE A 86 11.68 -3.05 5.90
C ILE A 86 10.39 -2.25 6.08
N LEU A 87 10.36 -0.97 5.70
CA LEU A 87 9.18 -0.13 5.83
C LEU A 87 7.98 -0.68 5.03
N LYS A 88 8.22 -1.16 3.81
CA LYS A 88 7.19 -1.84 3.01
C LYS A 88 6.76 -3.18 3.60
N TRP A 89 7.70 -3.91 4.19
CA TRP A 89 7.42 -5.18 4.84
C TRP A 89 6.60 -4.97 6.12
N LEU A 90 6.94 -3.99 6.95
CA LEU A 90 6.20 -3.61 8.14
C LEU A 90 4.78 -3.14 7.80
N ALA A 91 4.58 -2.45 6.68
CA ALA A 91 3.25 -2.04 6.24
C ALA A 91 2.29 -3.23 6.05
N LYS A 92 2.81 -4.37 5.59
CA LYS A 92 2.01 -5.61 5.43
C LYS A 92 1.69 -6.29 6.77
N LYS A 93 2.42 -5.96 7.84
CA LYS A 93 2.26 -6.53 9.17
C LYS A 93 1.45 -5.64 10.12
N SER A 94 1.11 -4.44 9.68
CA SER A 94 0.48 -3.41 10.51
C SER A 94 -1.03 -3.49 10.51
N PHE A 95 -1.62 -3.28 11.68
CA PHE A 95 -3.06 -3.20 11.87
C PHE A 95 -3.45 -1.85 12.46
N SER A 96 -4.59 -1.31 12.00
CA SER A 96 -5.22 -0.13 12.56
C SER A 96 -6.24 -0.55 13.61
N GLY A 97 -6.09 -0.13 14.86
CA GLY A 97 -6.89 -0.70 15.95
C GLY A 97 -7.63 0.27 16.87
N LYS A 98 -7.45 1.57 16.74
CA LYS A 98 -8.00 2.49 17.74
C LYS A 98 -9.43 2.96 17.49
N ASP A 99 -9.89 2.95 16.27
CA ASP A 99 -11.24 3.40 15.96
C ASP A 99 -12.07 2.17 15.56
N GLY A 100 -12.83 1.63 16.50
CA GLY A 100 -13.67 0.44 16.34
C GLY A 100 -14.65 0.43 15.15
N LYS A 101 -14.48 1.34 14.21
CA LYS A 101 -15.17 1.44 12.93
C LYS A 101 -14.30 1.17 11.71
N SER A 102 -12.97 1.18 11.82
CA SER A 102 -12.06 1.11 10.66
C SER A 102 -11.01 0.00 10.76
N GLY A 103 -11.21 -1.02 11.51
CA GLY A 103 -10.24 -2.10 11.72
C GLY A 103 -10.44 -3.37 10.90
N LYS A 104 -11.30 -3.35 9.88
CA LYS A 104 -11.67 -4.58 9.16
C LYS A 104 -10.71 -4.93 8.02
N THR A 105 -9.95 -3.97 7.50
CA THR A 105 -9.00 -4.22 6.42
C THR A 105 -7.58 -4.18 6.96
N ALA A 106 -6.91 -5.31 6.94
CA ALA A 106 -5.48 -5.36 7.21
C ALA A 106 -4.74 -4.72 6.04
N GLY A 107 -3.95 -3.72 6.33
CA GLY A 107 -3.06 -3.15 5.34
C GLY A 107 -2.78 -1.67 5.58
N PHE A 108 -1.48 -1.41 5.69
CA PHE A 108 -0.93 -0.08 5.64
C PHE A 108 -0.22 0.11 4.30
N ILE A 109 -0.15 1.35 3.86
CA ILE A 109 0.65 1.75 2.72
C ILE A 109 1.73 2.70 3.21
N PHE A 110 2.94 2.44 2.76
CA PHE A 110 4.08 3.33 2.89
C PHE A 110 4.32 4.03 1.55
N TYR A 111 4.25 5.35 1.53
CA TYR A 111 4.41 6.16 0.33
C TYR A 111 5.00 7.53 0.65
N GLN A 112 5.53 8.18 -0.36
CA GLN A 112 6.05 9.55 -0.30
C GLN A 112 5.17 10.47 -1.16
N ASN A 113 4.85 11.63 -0.64
CA ASN A 113 4.20 12.73 -1.36
C ASN A 113 5.01 14.02 -1.16
N LYS A 114 4.47 15.15 -1.59
CA LYS A 114 5.12 16.45 -1.44
C LYS A 114 5.34 16.86 0.03
N ASP A 115 4.53 16.35 0.94
CA ASP A 115 4.57 16.67 2.38
C ASP A 115 5.52 15.74 3.14
N GLY A 116 6.04 14.69 2.50
CA GLY A 116 7.00 13.74 3.07
C GLY A 116 6.56 12.29 3.00
N TYR A 117 7.18 11.48 3.86
CA TYR A 117 6.88 10.05 3.98
C TYR A 117 5.64 9.82 4.84
N ASN A 118 4.72 9.04 4.31
CA ASN A 118 3.46 8.72 4.96
C ASN A 118 3.35 7.20 5.19
N PHE A 119 2.76 6.87 6.34
CA PHE A 119 2.47 5.50 6.72
C PHE A 119 1.04 5.44 7.26
N ARG A 120 0.10 5.00 6.42
CA ARG A 120 -1.33 5.09 6.71
C ARG A 120 -2.05 3.81 6.36
N SER A 121 -3.12 3.53 7.12
CA SER A 121 -4.02 2.42 6.80
C SER A 121 -4.85 2.72 5.56
N LEU A 122 -5.18 1.68 4.81
CA LEU A 122 -6.10 1.78 3.66
C LEU A 122 -7.45 2.37 4.09
N ASP A 123 -7.96 1.95 5.24
CA ASP A 123 -9.23 2.43 5.76
C ASP A 123 -9.21 3.94 6.01
N SER A 124 -8.12 4.48 6.56
CA SER A 124 -8.00 5.92 6.77
C SER A 124 -7.90 6.71 5.47
N LEU A 125 -7.30 6.12 4.45
CA LEU A 125 -7.22 6.72 3.11
C LEU A 125 -8.59 6.76 2.42
N PHE A 126 -9.38 5.70 2.57
CA PHE A 126 -10.73 5.66 2.01
C PHE A 126 -11.75 6.51 2.78
N ALA A 127 -11.52 6.74 4.07
CA ALA A 127 -12.38 7.59 4.89
C ALA A 127 -12.19 9.10 4.64
N GLN A 128 -11.21 9.48 3.83
CA GLN A 128 -10.97 10.89 3.51
C GLN A 128 -12.09 11.46 2.64
N SER A 129 -12.41 12.73 2.86
CA SER A 129 -13.28 13.47 1.95
C SER A 129 -12.62 13.60 0.56
N PRO A 130 -13.40 13.57 -0.52
CA PRO A 130 -12.87 13.81 -1.86
C PRO A 130 -12.16 15.16 -1.91
N ARG A 131 -10.93 15.17 -2.41
CA ARG A 131 -10.14 16.39 -2.52
C ARG A 131 -10.63 17.27 -3.65
N GLU A 132 -10.97 16.65 -4.78
CA GLU A 132 -11.40 17.33 -5.98
C GLU A 132 -12.49 16.52 -6.67
N LYS A 133 -13.36 17.20 -7.39
CA LYS A 133 -14.39 16.59 -8.24
C LYS A 133 -14.02 16.81 -9.69
N PHE A 134 -13.90 15.74 -10.45
CA PHE A 134 -13.70 15.79 -11.89
C PHE A 134 -15.01 15.49 -12.62
N ILE A 135 -15.23 16.16 -13.72
CA ILE A 135 -16.42 15.98 -14.54
C ILE A 135 -16.03 15.27 -15.83
N TYR A 136 -16.62 14.11 -16.07
CA TYR A 136 -16.57 13.45 -17.35
C TYR A 136 -17.89 13.71 -18.07
N ASN A 137 -17.85 14.52 -19.11
CA ASN A 137 -18.99 14.82 -19.94
C ASN A 137 -18.53 14.80 -21.40
N GLU A 138 -19.17 13.96 -22.23
CA GLU A 138 -19.02 14.03 -23.67
C GLU A 138 -19.74 15.29 -24.15
N THR A 139 -18.97 16.36 -24.36
CA THR A 139 -19.53 17.52 -25.05
C THR A 139 -19.65 17.19 -26.54
N PRO A 140 -20.84 17.41 -27.14
CA PRO A 140 -20.98 17.35 -28.60
C PRO A 140 -19.94 18.23 -29.28
N GLU A 141 -19.43 17.81 -30.43
CA GLU A 141 -18.51 18.62 -31.22
C GLU A 141 -19.12 19.99 -31.48
N GLY A 142 -18.38 21.07 -31.18
CA GLY A 142 -18.81 22.44 -31.40
C GLY A 142 -19.30 23.24 -30.18
N VAL A 143 -19.38 22.63 -29.00
CA VAL A 143 -19.71 23.37 -27.78
C VAL A 143 -18.42 23.80 -27.07
N SER A 144 -18.17 25.12 -27.02
CA SER A 144 -17.07 25.67 -26.24
C SER A 144 -17.36 25.53 -24.73
N VAL A 145 -16.50 24.85 -24.03
CA VAL A 145 -16.55 24.74 -22.55
C VAL A 145 -15.94 26.03 -21.98
N SER A 146 -16.58 26.61 -20.96
CA SER A 146 -16.00 27.77 -20.26
C SER A 146 -14.60 27.45 -19.72
N SER A 147 -13.70 28.42 -19.75
CA SER A 147 -12.30 28.25 -19.33
C SER A 147 -12.16 27.71 -17.90
N GLU A 148 -13.09 28.05 -17.01
CA GLU A 148 -13.12 27.57 -15.62
C GLU A 148 -13.44 26.06 -15.47
N MET A 149 -14.08 25.45 -16.48
CA MET A 149 -14.39 24.02 -16.47
C MET A 149 -13.32 23.16 -17.17
N GLN A 150 -12.37 23.73 -17.87
CA GLN A 150 -11.35 22.98 -18.60
C GLN A 150 -10.40 22.23 -17.65
N ASP A 151 -10.05 22.83 -16.52
CA ASP A 151 -9.08 22.25 -15.57
C ASP A 151 -9.64 21.05 -14.80
N VAL A 152 -10.98 20.93 -14.69
CA VAL A 152 -11.64 19.82 -13.98
C VAL A 152 -12.27 18.79 -14.92
N LYS A 153 -12.14 18.97 -16.25
CA LYS A 153 -12.72 18.07 -17.23
C LYS A 153 -11.83 16.89 -17.53
N ILE A 154 -12.37 15.68 -17.40
CA ILE A 154 -11.72 14.45 -17.85
C ILE A 154 -11.98 14.29 -19.35
N THR A 155 -10.93 14.30 -20.15
CA THR A 155 -10.99 14.14 -21.61
C THR A 155 -11.14 12.69 -22.04
N LYS A 156 -10.58 11.75 -21.27
CA LYS A 156 -10.67 10.32 -21.57
C LYS A 156 -10.81 9.52 -20.28
N PHE A 157 -11.80 8.65 -20.24
CA PHE A 157 -12.11 7.81 -19.10
C PHE A 157 -12.25 6.36 -19.52
N LYS A 158 -11.57 5.46 -18.84
CA LYS A 158 -11.66 4.02 -19.05
C LYS A 158 -11.80 3.33 -17.70
N ILE A 159 -12.87 2.56 -17.55
CA ILE A 159 -13.02 1.63 -16.42
C ILE A 159 -12.81 0.22 -16.95
N ASP A 160 -11.90 -0.50 -16.37
CA ASP A 160 -11.79 -1.94 -16.58
C ASP A 160 -12.73 -2.66 -15.59
N ASN A 161 -13.87 -3.10 -16.11
CA ASN A 161 -14.89 -3.83 -15.36
C ASN A 161 -14.74 -5.34 -15.47
N THR A 162 -13.59 -5.85 -15.87
CA THR A 162 -13.36 -7.29 -16.06
C THR A 162 -13.47 -8.02 -14.73
N LEU A 163 -14.56 -8.72 -14.53
CA LEU A 163 -14.84 -9.57 -13.38
C LEU A 163 -14.58 -11.03 -13.76
N THR A 164 -13.37 -11.52 -13.54
CA THR A 164 -13.05 -12.95 -13.69
C THR A 164 -13.36 -13.67 -12.38
N ALA A 165 -14.53 -14.32 -12.30
CA ALA A 165 -14.94 -15.10 -11.12
C ALA A 165 -13.91 -16.17 -10.77
N ASN A 166 -13.37 -16.90 -11.76
CA ASN A 166 -12.34 -17.91 -11.55
C ASN A 166 -11.08 -17.36 -10.90
N ARG A 167 -10.61 -16.19 -11.32
CA ARG A 167 -9.43 -15.56 -10.73
C ARG A 167 -9.68 -15.14 -9.28
N LYS A 168 -10.87 -14.62 -8.97
CA LYS A 168 -11.23 -14.26 -7.59
C LYS A 168 -11.37 -15.48 -6.70
N LEU A 169 -11.97 -16.56 -7.20
CA LEU A 169 -12.05 -17.83 -6.48
C LEU A 169 -10.65 -18.39 -6.20
N SER A 170 -9.79 -18.46 -7.20
CA SER A 170 -8.41 -18.96 -7.03
C SER A 170 -7.55 -18.11 -6.08
N MET A 171 -7.82 -16.82 -6.00
CA MET A 171 -7.17 -15.91 -5.04
C MET A 171 -7.74 -16.02 -3.61
N GLY A 172 -8.84 -16.76 -3.42
CA GLY A 172 -9.50 -16.91 -2.11
C GLY A 172 -10.30 -15.69 -1.67
N ALA A 173 -10.82 -14.89 -2.62
CA ALA A 173 -11.53 -13.66 -2.29
C ALA A 173 -12.84 -13.89 -1.52
N PHE A 174 -13.46 -15.07 -1.63
CA PHE A 174 -14.72 -15.40 -0.97
C PHE A 174 -14.57 -16.29 0.25
N ASN A 175 -13.66 -17.25 0.19
CA ASN A 175 -13.41 -18.18 1.28
C ASN A 175 -11.99 -18.71 1.21
N THR A 176 -11.25 -18.53 2.28
CA THR A 176 -9.84 -18.95 2.39
C THR A 176 -9.64 -19.77 3.65
N LYS A 177 -8.95 -20.89 3.53
CA LYS A 177 -8.47 -21.70 4.65
C LYS A 177 -7.04 -21.27 4.96
N LEU A 178 -6.81 -20.87 6.20
CA LEU A 178 -5.49 -20.52 6.71
C LEU A 178 -5.06 -21.64 7.66
N ILE A 179 -3.89 -22.22 7.44
CA ILE A 179 -3.26 -23.17 8.32
C ILE A 179 -2.09 -22.47 8.99
N LEU A 180 -2.22 -22.22 10.28
CA LEU A 180 -1.20 -21.62 11.12
C LEU A 180 -0.39 -22.73 11.76
N PHE A 181 0.91 -22.78 11.51
CA PHE A 181 1.82 -23.73 12.11
C PHE A 181 2.65 -23.06 13.21
N ASP A 182 2.63 -23.63 14.41
CA ASP A 182 3.49 -23.23 15.52
C ASP A 182 4.73 -24.12 15.54
N PRO A 183 5.92 -23.60 15.19
CA PRO A 183 7.14 -24.42 15.14
C PRO A 183 7.69 -24.78 16.52
N PHE A 184 7.27 -24.11 17.60
CA PHE A 184 7.75 -24.38 18.94
C PHE A 184 7.00 -25.55 19.59
N ASN A 185 5.67 -25.56 19.42
CA ASN A 185 4.82 -26.62 19.96
C ASN A 185 4.54 -27.73 18.95
N CYS A 186 4.98 -27.57 17.69
CA CYS A 186 4.66 -28.47 16.58
C CYS A 186 3.14 -28.68 16.38
N GLU A 187 2.36 -27.66 16.70
CA GLU A 187 0.90 -27.66 16.55
C GLU A 187 0.48 -26.88 15.33
N PHE A 188 -0.67 -27.22 14.78
CA PHE A 188 -1.29 -26.45 13.71
C PHE A 188 -2.74 -26.10 14.05
N GLU A 189 -3.14 -24.93 13.62
CA GLU A 189 -4.50 -24.39 13.78
C GLU A 189 -5.10 -24.10 12.41
N GLU A 190 -6.33 -24.53 12.19
CA GLU A 190 -7.06 -24.25 10.96
C GLU A 190 -8.06 -23.12 11.19
N VAL A 191 -7.92 -22.05 10.41
CA VAL A 191 -8.85 -20.91 10.42
C VAL A 191 -9.48 -20.78 9.06
N VAL A 192 -10.81 -20.86 8.99
CA VAL A 192 -11.56 -20.62 7.77
C VAL A 192 -12.11 -19.20 7.79
N GLN A 193 -11.65 -18.36 6.89
CA GLN A 193 -12.14 -17.00 6.72
C GLN A 193 -13.14 -16.96 5.57
N LYS A 194 -14.37 -16.59 5.87
CA LYS A 194 -15.41 -16.30 4.89
C LYS A 194 -15.53 -14.80 4.72
N ALA A 195 -15.53 -14.32 3.47
CA ALA A 195 -15.80 -12.93 3.18
C ALA A 195 -17.30 -12.68 3.34
N GLU A 196 -17.71 -12.07 4.44
CA GLU A 196 -19.08 -11.62 4.64
C GLU A 196 -19.35 -10.32 3.87
N GLU A 197 -20.59 -10.09 3.46
CA GLU A 197 -20.97 -8.89 2.70
C GLU A 197 -20.63 -7.58 3.45
N SER A 198 -20.66 -7.60 4.78
CA SER A 198 -20.35 -6.45 5.64
C SER A 198 -18.86 -6.09 5.68
N ASP A 199 -17.97 -7.05 5.44
CA ASP A 199 -16.53 -6.83 5.54
C ASP A 199 -15.92 -6.23 4.26
N LEU A 200 -16.71 -6.14 3.21
CA LEU A 200 -16.33 -5.68 1.89
C LEU A 200 -16.84 -4.26 1.56
N GLU A 201 -17.32 -3.52 2.56
CA GLU A 201 -17.70 -2.12 2.43
C GLU A 201 -16.52 -1.14 2.31
N LEU A 202 -15.39 -1.62 1.86
CA LEU A 202 -14.39 -0.75 1.25
C LEU A 202 -15.04 0.00 0.09
N ALA A 203 -14.71 1.27 -0.09
CA ALA A 203 -15.22 2.18 -1.12
C ALA A 203 -15.18 1.62 -2.57
N ALA A 204 -14.62 0.44 -2.76
CA ALA A 204 -14.65 -0.33 -3.99
C ALA A 204 -15.95 -1.13 -4.09
N LYS A 205 -16.38 -1.41 -5.30
CA LYS A 205 -17.56 -2.23 -5.61
C LYS A 205 -17.59 -3.50 -4.76
N LYS A 206 -18.75 -3.78 -4.16
CA LYS A 206 -19.03 -5.06 -3.48
C LYS A 206 -18.67 -6.23 -4.40
N LEU A 207 -18.12 -7.30 -3.82
CA LEU A 207 -17.93 -8.53 -4.58
C LEU A 207 -19.28 -9.01 -5.12
N PRO A 208 -19.33 -9.55 -6.35
CA PRO A 208 -20.57 -10.06 -6.90
C PRO A 208 -21.05 -11.23 -6.03
N LYS A 209 -22.38 -11.30 -5.82
CA LYS A 209 -22.98 -12.46 -5.16
C LYS A 209 -22.77 -13.69 -6.05
N LEU A 210 -22.01 -14.64 -5.54
CA LEU A 210 -21.85 -15.95 -6.16
C LEU A 210 -22.79 -16.96 -5.47
N ASN A 211 -23.13 -18.03 -6.20
CA ASN A 211 -23.91 -19.12 -5.65
C ASN A 211 -23.17 -19.71 -4.42
N LYS A 212 -23.90 -19.96 -3.33
CA LYS A 212 -23.35 -20.52 -2.09
C LYS A 212 -22.53 -21.79 -2.29
N LYS A 213 -22.87 -22.63 -3.28
CA LYS A 213 -22.07 -23.79 -3.63
C LYS A 213 -20.60 -23.50 -3.92
N PHE A 214 -20.29 -22.29 -4.40
CA PHE A 214 -18.92 -21.87 -4.71
C PHE A 214 -18.25 -21.07 -3.59
N THR A 215 -19.05 -20.57 -2.62
CA THR A 215 -18.55 -19.75 -1.53
C THR A 215 -18.45 -20.49 -0.19
N ASP A 216 -19.12 -21.64 -0.04
CA ASP A 216 -19.11 -22.39 1.21
C ASP A 216 -17.85 -23.25 1.41
N VAL A 217 -17.14 -23.54 0.33
CA VAL A 217 -15.91 -24.34 0.38
C VAL A 217 -14.70 -23.43 0.19
N PRO A 218 -13.65 -23.55 1.03
CA PRO A 218 -12.42 -22.82 0.83
C PRO A 218 -11.81 -23.10 -0.54
N THR A 219 -11.59 -22.05 -1.31
CA THR A 219 -11.02 -22.14 -2.66
C THR A 219 -9.51 -21.98 -2.66
N ARG A 220 -8.95 -21.52 -1.55
CA ARG A 220 -7.52 -21.35 -1.36
C ARG A 220 -7.10 -21.79 0.04
N THR A 221 -6.03 -22.57 0.12
CA THR A 221 -5.36 -22.88 1.39
C THR A 221 -4.02 -22.16 1.43
N THR A 222 -3.76 -21.45 2.51
CA THR A 222 -2.49 -20.74 2.73
C THR A 222 -1.85 -21.26 4.01
N TYR A 223 -0.58 -21.58 3.94
CA TYR A 223 0.21 -22.03 5.08
C TYR A 223 1.05 -20.88 5.60
N VAL A 224 0.96 -20.58 6.88
CA VAL A 224 1.66 -19.48 7.52
C VAL A 224 2.23 -19.94 8.85
N LEU A 225 3.45 -19.52 9.18
CA LEU A 225 3.98 -19.69 10.51
C LEU A 225 3.20 -18.80 11.49
N LYS A 226 2.80 -19.38 12.61
CA LYS A 226 2.15 -18.64 13.69
C LYS A 226 3.17 -17.67 14.28
N ASP A 227 2.81 -16.38 14.31
CA ASP A 227 3.63 -15.37 14.95
C ASP A 227 3.40 -15.49 16.47
N THR A 228 4.35 -16.11 17.14
CA THR A 228 4.28 -16.32 18.61
C THR A 228 4.76 -15.08 19.38
N GLY A 229 5.17 -14.01 18.69
CA GLY A 229 5.67 -12.79 19.32
C GLY A 229 6.98 -12.96 20.08
N THR A 230 7.62 -14.08 19.92
CA THR A 230 8.87 -14.45 20.60
C THR A 230 10.01 -14.59 19.58
N LEU A 231 10.51 -13.49 19.12
CA LEU A 231 11.85 -13.45 18.49
C LEU A 231 12.65 -12.31 19.07
#